data_f3ac7adebdb51f9af823ee4cb6985627
#
_entry.id   f3ac7adebdb51f9af823ee4cb6985627
#
_cell.length_a   1.000
_cell.length_b   1.000
_cell.length_c   1.000
_cell.angle_alpha   90.00
_cell.angle_beta   90.00
_cell.angle_gamma   90.00
#
_symmetry.space_group_name_H-M   'P 1'
#
loop_
_entity.id
_entity.type
_entity.pdbx_description
1 polymer ?
#
loop_
_entity_poly.entity_id
_entity_poly.type
_entity_poly.pdbx_seq_one_letter_code
_entity_poly.pdbx_strand_id
1 'polypeptide(L)'
;DDDFNKERIKIAFNPLTEDETKRFAVQDASHLKDKKWIPDISAVFEPEFDPFEFSIAYCEVNEGVKPNLVNKAITELKSIANRQIGVIELDATLDIDEVTEIFIRINSKGTPLSQSDFVMSKMAADSVHNGSMMRKTVDYFCHLAVKPDFYSHLLNDKEFQDSKYADKIKWLANDHDDIYDPDYGDMLRVSFMHQFRRGKLADLVSLLSGRDFITKEFRDDIVENSYKKLDEGIMNFINKYNFSQFIMAIKGAGFVSSKLLNSRMTLDFAYTLYLMLLNDPEIPNAQIKRYAQKWFVLTTLTSRYIGSPETQMDRDMRNI
;
A
#
# COMPACT_ATOMS: atom_id res chain seq x y z
N ASP A 1 13.49 -12.43 6.30
CA ASP A 1 14.83 -11.97 5.96
C ASP A 1 14.94 -11.87 4.48
N ASP A 2 14.87 -10.66 4.06
CA ASP A 2 14.62 -10.21 2.70
C ASP A 2 15.93 -10.19 1.94
N ASP A 3 16.16 -11.19 1.11
CA ASP A 3 17.17 -11.17 0.04
C ASP A 3 16.72 -10.31 -1.16
N PHE A 4 15.92 -9.27 -0.88
CA PHE A 4 15.79 -8.18 -1.81
C PHE A 4 17.14 -7.46 -1.88
N ASN A 5 17.66 -7.22 -3.07
CA ASN A 5 18.77 -6.29 -3.24
C ASN A 5 18.40 -5.00 -2.53
N LYS A 6 18.92 -4.83 -1.31
CA LYS A 6 18.71 -3.60 -0.54
C LYS A 6 19.47 -2.50 -1.25
N GLU A 7 18.84 -1.87 -2.23
CA GLU A 7 19.35 -0.59 -2.69
C GLU A 7 19.21 0.39 -1.54
N ARG A 8 20.35 0.84 -1.05
CA ARG A 8 20.39 1.89 -0.02
C ARG A 8 19.78 3.15 -0.63
N ILE A 9 18.60 3.52 -0.18
CA ILE A 9 18.01 4.81 -0.54
C ILE A 9 18.95 5.90 -0.02
N LYS A 10 19.48 6.72 -0.93
CA LYS A 10 20.29 7.87 -0.59
C LYS A 10 19.41 9.10 -0.55
N ILE A 11 19.60 9.93 0.46
CA ILE A 11 18.88 11.18 0.62
C ILE A 11 19.82 12.33 0.25
N ALA A 12 19.41 13.10 -0.75
CA ALA A 12 20.07 14.34 -1.13
C ALA A 12 19.56 15.51 -0.29
N PHE A 13 20.44 16.47 -0.01
CA PHE A 13 20.15 17.66 0.79
C PHE A 13 20.62 18.93 0.10
N ASN A 14 19.76 19.94 0.03
CA ASN A 14 20.10 21.26 -0.47
C ASN A 14 20.16 22.29 0.66
N PRO A 15 21.35 22.74 1.07
CA PRO A 15 21.52 23.69 2.16
C PRO A 15 21.05 25.12 1.84
N LEU A 16 20.82 25.43 0.57
CA LEU A 16 20.48 26.78 0.10
C LEU A 16 18.97 27.02 0.00
N THR A 17 18.15 26.01 0.09
CA THR A 17 16.70 26.12 -0.09
C THR A 17 16.07 26.66 1.19
N GLU A 18 15.35 27.79 1.12
CA GLU A 18 14.61 28.38 2.23
C GLU A 18 13.36 27.56 2.60
N ASP A 19 12.73 26.91 1.61
CA ASP A 19 11.58 26.03 1.79
C ASP A 19 12.03 24.69 2.39
N GLU A 20 11.74 24.48 3.68
CA GLU A 20 12.13 23.28 4.42
C GLU A 20 11.60 22.00 3.78
N THR A 21 10.45 22.05 3.10
CA THR A 21 9.83 20.89 2.44
C THR A 21 10.60 20.45 1.20
N LYS A 22 11.46 21.32 0.64
CA LYS A 22 12.27 21.05 -0.56
C LYS A 22 13.75 20.87 -0.27
N ARG A 23 14.15 20.87 1.00
CA ARG A 23 15.55 20.67 1.40
C ARG A 23 16.02 19.23 1.20
N PHE A 24 15.11 18.27 1.23
CA PHE A 24 15.44 16.84 1.12
C PHE A 24 14.77 16.23 -0.09
N ALA A 25 15.47 15.35 -0.76
CA ALA A 25 14.96 14.56 -1.86
C ALA A 25 15.58 13.15 -1.87
N VAL A 26 14.89 12.17 -2.42
CA VAL A 26 15.52 10.90 -2.77
C VAL A 26 16.50 11.17 -3.92
N GLN A 27 17.76 10.72 -3.76
CA GLN A 27 18.80 10.96 -4.74
C GLN A 27 18.42 10.36 -6.10
N ASP A 28 18.56 11.17 -7.13
CA ASP A 28 18.49 10.76 -8.52
C ASP A 28 19.66 11.34 -9.33
N ALA A 29 19.67 11.11 -10.66
CA ALA A 29 20.70 11.58 -11.54
C ALA A 29 20.78 13.13 -11.65
N SER A 30 19.71 13.85 -11.34
CA SER A 30 19.69 15.32 -11.34
C SER A 30 20.44 15.88 -10.14
N HIS A 31 20.22 15.28 -8.95
CA HIS A 31 20.89 15.65 -7.71
C HIS A 31 22.41 15.37 -7.73
N LEU A 32 22.86 14.39 -8.53
CA LEU A 32 24.27 14.11 -8.75
C LEU A 32 24.97 15.17 -9.63
N LYS A 33 24.23 15.83 -10.51
CA LYS A 33 24.77 16.81 -11.46
C LYS A 33 24.70 18.25 -10.95
N ASP A 34 23.71 18.54 -10.11
CA ASP A 34 23.51 19.88 -9.57
C ASP A 34 24.39 20.09 -8.32
N LYS A 35 25.39 20.91 -8.44
CA LYS A 35 26.36 21.23 -7.37
C LYS A 35 25.74 21.88 -6.12
N LYS A 36 24.48 22.32 -6.20
CA LYS A 36 23.74 22.83 -5.04
C LYS A 36 23.28 21.73 -4.09
N TRP A 37 23.26 20.50 -4.55
CA TRP A 37 22.86 19.37 -3.74
C TRP A 37 24.05 18.62 -3.16
N ILE A 38 23.96 18.29 -1.88
CA ILE A 38 24.79 17.23 -1.26
C ILE A 38 24.09 15.92 -1.62
N PRO A 39 24.70 15.08 -2.46
CA PRO A 39 23.98 13.93 -3.04
C PRO A 39 23.59 12.86 -2.03
N ASP A 40 24.37 12.71 -0.95
CA ASP A 40 24.12 11.73 0.11
C ASP A 40 24.42 12.35 1.48
N ILE A 41 23.37 12.56 2.30
CA ILE A 41 23.53 13.11 3.64
C ILE A 41 24.41 12.25 4.55
N SER A 42 24.57 10.96 4.26
CA SER A 42 25.38 10.06 5.07
C SER A 42 26.81 10.58 5.23
N ALA A 43 27.36 11.19 4.18
CA ALA A 43 28.69 11.78 4.21
C ALA A 43 28.86 12.86 5.31
N VAL A 44 27.77 13.59 5.62
CA VAL A 44 27.79 14.64 6.64
C VAL A 44 27.92 14.07 8.07
N PHE A 45 27.54 12.80 8.25
CA PHE A 45 27.58 12.11 9.55
C PHE A 45 28.83 11.26 9.76
N GLU A 46 29.74 11.22 8.79
CA GLU A 46 31.03 10.53 8.97
C GLU A 46 31.86 11.23 10.05
N PRO A 47 32.65 10.48 10.86
CA PRO A 47 33.44 11.04 11.96
C PRO A 47 34.46 12.10 11.54
N GLU A 48 35.03 11.96 10.35
CA GLU A 48 36.06 12.86 9.80
C GLU A 48 35.47 14.07 9.09
N PHE A 49 34.14 14.19 8.99
CA PHE A 49 33.50 15.31 8.29
C PHE A 49 33.64 16.61 9.06
N ASP A 50 34.38 17.57 8.47
CA ASP A 50 34.49 18.94 8.99
C ASP A 50 33.48 19.87 8.31
N PRO A 51 32.45 20.40 9.04
CA PRO A 51 31.45 21.28 8.49
C PRO A 51 32.00 22.59 7.95
N PHE A 52 33.11 23.08 8.54
CA PHE A 52 33.70 24.35 8.14
C PHE A 52 34.49 24.21 6.83
N GLU A 53 35.38 23.23 6.72
CA GLU A 53 36.11 22.92 5.48
C GLU A 53 35.14 22.62 4.34
N PHE A 54 34.12 21.81 4.61
CA PHE A 54 33.09 21.52 3.61
C PHE A 54 32.38 22.77 3.13
N SER A 55 32.02 23.69 4.04
CA SER A 55 31.30 24.93 3.68
C SER A 55 32.13 25.83 2.80
N ILE A 56 33.45 25.88 2.98
CA ILE A 56 34.37 26.61 2.10
C ILE A 56 34.40 25.98 0.71
N ALA A 57 34.66 24.66 0.65
CA ALA A 57 34.72 23.94 -0.62
C ALA A 57 33.38 24.01 -1.40
N TYR A 58 32.25 23.94 -0.68
CA TYR A 58 30.92 24.09 -1.29
C TYR A 58 30.73 25.48 -1.93
N CYS A 59 31.21 26.55 -1.27
CA CYS A 59 31.09 27.91 -1.78
C CYS A 59 32.05 28.18 -2.98
N GLU A 60 33.15 27.49 -3.09
CA GLU A 60 34.04 27.59 -4.28
C GLU A 60 33.36 27.12 -5.56
N VAL A 61 32.43 26.15 -5.46
CA VAL A 61 31.70 25.60 -6.63
C VAL A 61 30.31 26.22 -6.80
N ASN A 62 29.85 27.01 -5.81
CA ASN A 62 28.55 27.70 -5.82
C ASN A 62 28.74 29.19 -5.57
N GLU A 63 29.02 29.94 -6.62
CA GLU A 63 29.32 31.38 -6.56
C GLU A 63 28.21 32.18 -5.85
N GLY A 64 28.60 33.16 -5.03
CA GLY A 64 27.68 34.05 -4.33
C GLY A 64 27.09 33.49 -3.01
N VAL A 65 27.40 32.25 -2.67
CA VAL A 65 26.96 31.62 -1.41
C VAL A 65 27.94 31.96 -0.28
N LYS A 66 27.39 32.26 0.91
CA LYS A 66 28.21 32.54 2.09
C LYS A 66 28.46 31.27 2.90
N PRO A 67 29.71 30.96 3.30
CA PRO A 67 30.04 29.74 4.07
C PRO A 67 29.23 29.60 5.36
N ASN A 68 28.90 30.69 6.02
CA ASN A 68 28.12 30.66 7.25
C ASN A 68 26.70 30.11 7.06
N LEU A 69 26.07 30.33 5.89
CA LEU A 69 24.74 29.80 5.61
C LEU A 69 24.79 28.28 5.43
N VAL A 70 25.79 27.81 4.69
CA VAL A 70 26.00 26.37 4.48
C VAL A 70 26.34 25.66 5.78
N ASN A 71 27.27 26.24 6.56
CA ASN A 71 27.65 25.70 7.86
C ASN A 71 26.46 25.62 8.83
N LYS A 72 25.59 26.67 8.86
CA LYS A 72 24.39 26.64 9.65
C LYS A 72 23.46 25.50 9.25
N ALA A 73 23.19 25.36 7.94
CA ALA A 73 22.31 24.31 7.44
C ALA A 73 22.85 22.90 7.73
N ILE A 74 24.18 22.68 7.62
CA ILE A 74 24.83 21.42 7.99
C ILE A 74 24.75 21.16 9.49
N THR A 75 24.96 22.18 10.30
CA THR A 75 24.85 22.05 11.77
C THR A 75 23.43 21.70 12.18
N GLU A 76 22.43 22.32 11.56
CA GLU A 76 21.01 21.95 11.74
C GLU A 76 20.77 20.51 11.33
N LEU A 77 21.27 20.06 10.17
CA LEU A 77 21.17 18.67 9.72
C LEU A 77 21.82 17.71 10.74
N LYS A 78 23.04 17.97 11.18
CA LYS A 78 23.73 17.14 12.20
C LYS A 78 22.97 17.08 13.52
N SER A 79 22.27 18.16 13.90
CA SER A 79 21.48 18.21 15.14
C SER A 79 20.34 17.19 15.18
N ILE A 80 19.92 16.65 14.03
CA ILE A 80 18.90 15.61 13.95
C ILE A 80 19.34 14.34 14.69
N ALA A 81 20.63 14.00 14.63
CA ALA A 81 21.18 12.84 15.33
C ALA A 81 21.07 12.95 16.87
N ASN A 82 20.93 14.17 17.39
CA ASN A 82 20.80 14.42 18.84
C ASN A 82 19.34 14.51 19.30
N ARG A 83 18.36 14.35 18.38
CA ARG A 83 16.96 14.35 18.77
C ARG A 83 16.62 13.06 19.51
N GLN A 84 15.92 13.22 20.61
CA GLN A 84 15.45 12.07 21.40
C GLN A 84 14.30 11.38 20.66
N ILE A 85 14.39 10.05 20.55
CA ILE A 85 13.33 9.19 20.08
C ILE A 85 12.76 8.48 21.30
N GLY A 86 11.44 8.65 21.54
CA GLY A 86 10.74 7.87 22.56
C GLY A 86 10.54 6.44 22.04
N VAL A 87 11.00 5.45 22.81
CA VAL A 87 10.73 4.03 22.56
C VAL A 87 9.78 3.54 23.65
N ILE A 88 8.66 2.95 23.24
CA ILE A 88 7.70 2.27 24.13
C ILE A 88 7.77 0.80 23.79
N GLU A 89 8.34 0.01 24.70
CA GLU A 89 8.30 -1.45 24.60
C GLU A 89 6.96 -1.95 25.19
N LEU A 90 6.22 -2.72 24.41
CA LEU A 90 4.99 -3.35 24.86
C LEU A 90 5.33 -4.73 25.44
N ASP A 91 4.57 -5.11 26.49
CA ASP A 91 4.73 -6.43 27.10
C ASP A 91 4.36 -7.53 26.09
N ALA A 92 5.21 -8.57 26.01
CA ALA A 92 5.01 -9.70 25.10
C ALA A 92 3.74 -10.53 25.41
N THR A 93 3.14 -10.33 26.59
CA THR A 93 1.90 -11.00 27.01
C THR A 93 0.64 -10.30 26.56
N LEU A 94 0.74 -9.07 26.01
CA LEU A 94 -0.42 -8.34 25.50
C LEU A 94 -0.98 -9.07 24.27
N ASP A 95 -2.31 -9.13 24.20
CA ASP A 95 -2.94 -9.64 23.00
C ASP A 95 -2.86 -8.64 21.84
N ILE A 96 -3.12 -9.13 20.63
CA ILE A 96 -2.98 -8.33 19.40
C ILE A 96 -3.99 -7.17 19.36
N ASP A 97 -5.13 -7.29 20.00
CA ASP A 97 -6.15 -6.23 20.01
C ASP A 97 -5.72 -5.12 20.96
N GLU A 98 -5.13 -5.43 22.12
CA GLU A 98 -4.53 -4.44 23.04
C GLU A 98 -3.35 -3.72 22.38
N VAL A 99 -2.45 -4.46 21.71
CA VAL A 99 -1.33 -3.88 20.95
C VAL A 99 -1.86 -2.94 19.86
N THR A 100 -2.90 -3.36 19.13
CA THR A 100 -3.53 -2.57 18.09
C THR A 100 -4.14 -1.28 18.63
N GLU A 101 -4.85 -1.35 19.77
CA GLU A 101 -5.43 -0.16 20.41
C GLU A 101 -4.37 0.81 20.89
N ILE A 102 -3.30 0.32 21.52
CA ILE A 102 -2.16 1.12 21.94
C ILE A 102 -1.52 1.82 20.72
N PHE A 103 -1.34 1.07 19.63
CA PHE A 103 -0.75 1.59 18.41
C PHE A 103 -1.60 2.70 17.76
N ILE A 104 -2.93 2.53 17.73
CA ILE A 104 -3.88 3.55 17.26
C ILE A 104 -3.76 4.80 18.13
N ARG A 105 -3.71 4.67 19.46
CA ARG A 105 -3.59 5.81 20.38
C ARG A 105 -2.29 6.57 20.21
N ILE A 106 -1.17 5.89 20.05
CA ILE A 106 0.14 6.49 19.84
C ILE A 106 0.17 7.25 18.51
N ASN A 107 -0.36 6.66 17.44
CA ASN A 107 -0.38 7.28 16.12
C ASN A 107 -1.49 8.32 15.92
N SER A 108 -2.39 8.49 16.87
CA SER A 108 -3.51 9.46 16.77
C SER A 108 -3.05 10.93 16.60
N LYS A 109 -1.80 11.24 16.94
CA LYS A 109 -1.20 12.57 16.77
C LYS A 109 -0.25 12.66 15.54
N GLY A 110 -0.04 11.55 14.83
CA GLY A 110 0.77 11.48 13.61
C GLY A 110 -0.09 11.14 12.39
N THR A 111 0.51 10.46 11.40
CA THR A 111 -0.25 9.88 10.29
C THR A 111 -0.97 8.63 10.81
N PRO A 112 -2.30 8.63 10.90
CA PRO A 112 -3.02 7.47 11.39
C PRO A 112 -2.84 6.30 10.43
N LEU A 113 -2.57 5.11 10.99
CA LEU A 113 -2.56 3.90 10.21
C LEU A 113 -3.97 3.59 9.68
N SER A 114 -4.02 3.15 8.45
CA SER A 114 -5.26 2.70 7.81
C SER A 114 -5.66 1.31 8.33
N GLN A 115 -6.93 0.95 8.19
CA GLN A 115 -7.39 -0.40 8.52
C GLN A 115 -6.69 -1.47 7.66
N SER A 116 -6.31 -1.12 6.43
CA SER A 116 -5.52 -2.00 5.58
C SER A 116 -4.11 -2.25 6.12
N ASP A 117 -3.45 -1.27 6.75
CA ASP A 117 -2.15 -1.47 7.41
C ASP A 117 -2.26 -2.49 8.55
N PHE A 118 -3.34 -2.43 9.32
CA PHE A 118 -3.59 -3.41 10.39
C PHE A 118 -3.81 -4.81 9.83
N VAL A 119 -4.60 -4.95 8.75
CA VAL A 119 -4.78 -6.25 8.08
C VAL A 119 -3.44 -6.79 7.58
N MET A 120 -2.64 -5.96 6.90
CA MET A 120 -1.32 -6.35 6.40
C MET A 120 -0.37 -6.76 7.52
N SER A 121 -0.37 -6.03 8.64
CA SER A 121 0.44 -6.38 9.82
C SER A 121 0.00 -7.69 10.45
N LYS A 122 -1.32 -7.91 10.56
CA LYS A 122 -1.87 -9.15 11.10
C LYS A 122 -1.54 -10.35 10.22
N MET A 123 -1.67 -10.20 8.90
CA MET A 123 -1.26 -11.23 7.95
C MET A 123 0.24 -11.53 8.04
N ALA A 124 1.08 -10.51 8.24
CA ALA A 124 2.53 -10.68 8.40
C ALA A 124 2.89 -11.50 9.64
N ALA A 125 2.16 -11.33 10.73
CA ALA A 125 2.39 -12.03 11.99
C ALA A 125 1.84 -13.47 12.00
N ASP A 126 0.96 -13.82 11.05
CA ASP A 126 0.36 -15.15 10.99
C ASP A 126 1.28 -16.14 10.29
N SER A 127 1.70 -17.16 11.04
CA SER A 127 2.50 -18.29 10.54
C SER A 127 1.70 -19.58 10.36
N VAL A 128 0.44 -19.63 10.83
CA VAL A 128 -0.37 -20.86 10.87
C VAL A 128 -1.26 -20.98 9.64
N HIS A 129 -1.90 -19.88 9.23
CA HIS A 129 -2.90 -19.87 8.17
C HIS A 129 -2.37 -19.31 6.84
N ASN A 130 -1.05 -19.30 6.68
CA ASN A 130 -0.37 -18.79 5.48
C ASN A 130 -0.54 -17.26 5.26
N GLY A 131 -0.75 -16.51 6.33
CA GLY A 131 -0.97 -15.06 6.29
C GLY A 131 0.21 -14.30 5.72
N SER A 132 1.45 -14.65 6.12
CA SER A 132 2.66 -14.01 5.61
C SER A 132 2.79 -14.14 4.08
N MET A 133 2.44 -15.30 3.52
CA MET A 133 2.49 -15.53 2.08
C MET A 133 1.37 -14.78 1.33
N MET A 134 0.17 -14.71 1.92
CA MET A 134 -0.91 -13.88 1.40
C MET A 134 -0.50 -12.39 1.37
N ARG A 135 0.15 -11.91 2.43
CA ARG A 135 0.70 -10.55 2.47
C ARG A 135 1.70 -10.31 1.36
N LYS A 136 2.69 -11.20 1.19
CA LYS A 136 3.65 -11.13 0.07
C LYS A 136 2.93 -11.08 -1.29
N THR A 137 1.88 -11.87 -1.44
CA THR A 137 1.08 -11.90 -2.69
C THR A 137 0.44 -10.54 -2.98
N VAL A 138 -0.16 -9.92 -1.96
CA VAL A 138 -0.77 -8.59 -2.09
C VAL A 138 0.29 -7.55 -2.45
N ASP A 139 1.42 -7.52 -1.73
CA ASP A 139 2.53 -6.58 -1.97
C ASP A 139 3.10 -6.74 -3.38
N TYR A 140 3.37 -7.96 -3.81
CA TYR A 140 3.94 -8.24 -5.13
C TYR A 140 2.97 -7.91 -6.27
N PHE A 141 1.68 -8.24 -6.09
CA PHE A 141 0.68 -7.88 -7.08
C PHE A 141 0.61 -6.37 -7.29
N CYS A 142 0.49 -5.61 -6.21
CA CYS A 142 0.42 -4.15 -6.26
C CYS A 142 1.69 -3.53 -6.85
N HIS A 143 2.87 -4.07 -6.51
CA HIS A 143 4.13 -3.61 -7.09
C HIS A 143 4.23 -3.88 -8.59
N LEU A 144 3.85 -5.08 -9.01
CA LEU A 144 3.91 -5.49 -10.42
C LEU A 144 2.89 -4.75 -11.28
N ALA A 145 1.71 -4.41 -10.73
CA ALA A 145 0.72 -3.61 -11.44
C ALA A 145 1.28 -2.24 -11.84
N VAL A 146 2.09 -1.62 -10.96
CA VAL A 146 2.72 -0.31 -11.21
C VAL A 146 4.04 -0.44 -12.00
N LYS A 147 4.83 -1.48 -11.71
CA LYS A 147 6.18 -1.70 -12.28
C LYS A 147 6.36 -3.16 -12.68
N PRO A 148 5.98 -3.55 -13.89
CA PRO A 148 6.17 -4.93 -14.39
C PRO A 148 7.62 -5.43 -14.36
N ASP A 149 8.60 -4.54 -14.53
CA ASP A 149 10.03 -4.87 -14.49
C ASP A 149 10.48 -5.43 -13.12
N PHE A 150 9.74 -5.13 -12.06
CA PHE A 150 9.96 -5.67 -10.72
C PHE A 150 9.87 -7.21 -10.67
N TYR A 151 9.27 -7.84 -11.68
CA TYR A 151 9.17 -9.29 -11.76
C TYR A 151 10.54 -9.99 -11.70
N SER A 152 11.60 -9.35 -12.23
CA SER A 152 12.97 -9.86 -12.14
C SER A 152 13.46 -10.02 -10.69
N HIS A 153 13.04 -9.13 -9.78
CA HIS A 153 13.36 -9.21 -8.36
C HIS A 153 12.55 -10.31 -7.66
N LEU A 154 11.29 -10.46 -8.04
CA LEU A 154 10.40 -11.49 -7.50
C LEU A 154 10.91 -12.92 -7.78
N LEU A 155 11.64 -13.13 -8.87
CA LEU A 155 12.27 -14.43 -9.18
C LEU A 155 13.32 -14.85 -8.14
N ASN A 156 13.85 -13.93 -7.35
CA ASN A 156 14.84 -14.21 -6.31
C ASN A 156 14.20 -14.71 -4.99
N ASP A 157 12.91 -14.46 -4.77
CA ASP A 157 12.17 -14.99 -3.61
C ASP A 157 11.73 -16.44 -3.87
N LYS A 158 12.62 -17.39 -3.55
CA LYS A 158 12.38 -18.81 -3.78
C LYS A 158 11.15 -19.33 -3.04
N GLU A 159 10.95 -18.88 -1.79
CA GLU A 159 9.79 -19.27 -0.99
C GLU A 159 8.47 -18.86 -1.68
N PHE A 160 8.43 -17.66 -2.23
CA PHE A 160 7.27 -17.19 -2.97
C PHE A 160 7.11 -17.93 -4.30
N GLN A 161 8.22 -18.20 -5.02
CA GLN A 161 8.18 -18.95 -6.29
C GLN A 161 7.60 -20.37 -6.14
N ASP A 162 7.84 -21.00 -4.99
CA ASP A 162 7.29 -22.33 -4.67
C ASP A 162 5.84 -22.28 -4.18
N SER A 163 5.27 -21.08 -4.01
CA SER A 163 3.90 -20.90 -3.54
C SER A 163 2.86 -21.06 -4.66
N LYS A 164 1.61 -21.34 -4.26
CA LYS A 164 0.47 -21.40 -5.19
C LYS A 164 0.15 -20.07 -5.88
N TYR A 165 0.71 -18.95 -5.41
CA TYR A 165 0.41 -17.60 -5.88
C TYR A 165 1.33 -17.14 -7.02
N ALA A 166 2.58 -17.60 -7.05
CA ALA A 166 3.58 -17.14 -8.01
C ALA A 166 3.09 -17.22 -9.46
N ASP A 167 2.58 -18.38 -9.86
CA ASP A 167 2.03 -18.58 -11.21
C ASP A 167 0.79 -17.71 -11.50
N LYS A 168 0.08 -17.28 -10.46
CA LYS A 168 -1.16 -16.50 -10.61
C LYS A 168 -0.91 -15.03 -10.91
N ILE A 169 0.26 -14.51 -10.51
CA ILE A 169 0.62 -13.10 -10.72
C ILE A 169 1.67 -12.88 -11.81
N LYS A 170 2.31 -13.92 -12.33
CA LYS A 170 3.37 -13.80 -13.34
C LYS A 170 2.94 -13.09 -14.63
N TRP A 171 1.65 -13.03 -14.93
CA TRP A 171 1.13 -12.33 -16.09
C TRP A 171 1.36 -10.82 -16.03
N LEU A 172 1.49 -10.26 -14.82
CA LEU A 172 1.78 -8.83 -14.60
C LEU A 172 3.19 -8.44 -15.09
N ALA A 173 4.11 -9.39 -15.27
CA ALA A 173 5.41 -9.11 -15.87
C ALA A 173 5.33 -8.50 -17.28
N ASN A 174 4.19 -8.67 -17.95
CA ASN A 174 3.92 -8.15 -19.29
C ASN A 174 2.66 -7.25 -19.29
N ASP A 175 2.21 -6.80 -18.14
CA ASP A 175 1.09 -5.87 -18.04
C ASP A 175 1.55 -4.44 -18.31
N HIS A 176 0.77 -3.71 -19.08
CA HIS A 176 1.02 -2.31 -19.44
C HIS A 176 -0.29 -1.50 -19.39
N ASP A 177 -1.25 -1.93 -18.56
CA ASP A 177 -2.55 -1.30 -18.46
C ASP A 177 -2.61 -0.37 -17.24
N ASP A 178 -2.40 0.93 -17.46
CA ASP A 178 -2.37 1.96 -16.41
C ASP A 178 -3.76 2.45 -15.97
N ILE A 179 -4.84 1.72 -16.26
CA ILE A 179 -6.18 2.19 -15.86
C ILE A 179 -6.45 1.94 -14.39
N TYR A 180 -6.08 0.76 -13.90
CA TYR A 180 -6.28 0.38 -12.52
C TYR A 180 -5.06 -0.30 -11.96
N ASP A 181 -4.24 0.50 -11.26
CA ASP A 181 -3.12 0.04 -10.45
C ASP A 181 -3.57 -0.02 -9.00
N PRO A 182 -4.08 -1.16 -8.53
CA PRO A 182 -4.60 -1.28 -7.18
C PRO A 182 -3.48 -1.17 -6.15
N ASP A 183 -3.77 -0.50 -5.03
CA ASP A 183 -2.96 -0.62 -3.83
C ASP A 183 -3.44 -1.79 -2.95
N TYR A 184 -2.70 -2.08 -1.87
CA TYR A 184 -3.08 -3.16 -0.96
C TYR A 184 -4.43 -2.91 -0.27
N GLY A 185 -4.82 -1.65 -0.05
CA GLY A 185 -6.12 -1.29 0.49
C GLY A 185 -7.26 -1.64 -0.46
N ASP A 186 -7.09 -1.36 -1.75
CA ASP A 186 -8.06 -1.71 -2.80
C ASP A 186 -8.23 -3.23 -2.87
N MET A 187 -7.11 -3.96 -2.93
CA MET A 187 -7.10 -5.41 -3.06
C MET A 187 -7.74 -6.11 -1.85
N LEU A 188 -7.40 -5.66 -0.63
CA LEU A 188 -8.00 -6.18 0.60
C LEU A 188 -9.49 -5.88 0.67
N ARG A 189 -9.91 -4.67 0.28
CA ARG A 189 -11.31 -4.26 0.30
C ARG A 189 -12.16 -5.08 -0.65
N VAL A 190 -11.71 -5.26 -1.89
CA VAL A 190 -12.43 -6.07 -2.89
C VAL A 190 -12.52 -7.53 -2.41
N SER A 191 -11.40 -8.11 -1.96
CA SER A 191 -11.35 -9.49 -1.46
C SER A 191 -12.28 -9.70 -0.27
N PHE A 192 -12.28 -8.74 0.65
CA PHE A 192 -13.14 -8.77 1.83
C PHE A 192 -14.62 -8.65 1.48
N MET A 193 -14.99 -7.63 0.72
CA MET A 193 -16.39 -7.44 0.32
C MET A 193 -16.92 -8.67 -0.45
N HIS A 194 -16.12 -9.20 -1.37
CA HIS A 194 -16.52 -10.36 -2.18
C HIS A 194 -16.81 -11.60 -1.33
N GLN A 195 -15.95 -11.92 -0.35
CA GLN A 195 -16.05 -13.15 0.42
C GLN A 195 -16.87 -13.04 1.70
N PHE A 196 -16.86 -11.87 2.33
CA PHE A 196 -17.49 -11.71 3.65
C PHE A 196 -18.81 -10.94 3.61
N ARG A 197 -19.14 -10.34 2.47
CA ARG A 197 -20.36 -9.52 2.30
C ARG A 197 -20.45 -8.36 3.29
N ARG A 198 -19.30 -7.73 3.58
CA ARG A 198 -19.17 -6.59 4.50
C ARG A 198 -18.34 -5.48 3.87
N GLY A 199 -18.70 -4.22 4.11
CA GLY A 199 -18.05 -3.06 3.50
C GLY A 199 -17.01 -2.36 4.39
N LYS A 200 -16.92 -2.69 5.68
CA LYS A 200 -16.03 -2.02 6.63
C LYS A 200 -14.77 -2.85 6.87
N LEU A 201 -13.65 -2.37 6.41
CA LEU A 201 -12.39 -3.12 6.51
C LEU A 201 -11.93 -3.37 7.96
N ALA A 202 -12.37 -2.54 8.92
CA ALA A 202 -12.18 -2.79 10.35
C ALA A 202 -12.78 -4.12 10.82
N ASP A 203 -13.87 -4.58 10.18
CA ASP A 203 -14.46 -5.88 10.49
C ASP A 203 -13.51 -7.03 10.10
N LEU A 204 -12.69 -6.87 9.05
CA LEU A 204 -11.71 -7.88 8.66
C LEU A 204 -10.63 -8.05 9.74
N VAL A 205 -10.11 -6.94 10.30
CA VAL A 205 -9.15 -6.99 11.42
C VAL A 205 -9.72 -7.81 12.57
N SER A 206 -10.97 -7.53 12.95
CA SER A 206 -11.66 -8.26 14.03
C SER A 206 -11.84 -9.74 13.71
N LEU A 207 -12.24 -10.10 12.49
CA LEU A 207 -12.43 -11.48 12.04
C LEU A 207 -11.12 -12.26 12.01
N LEU A 208 -10.04 -11.66 11.54
CA LEU A 208 -8.71 -12.29 11.57
C LEU A 208 -8.15 -12.43 12.99
N SER A 209 -8.72 -11.71 13.97
CA SER A 209 -8.46 -11.90 15.40
C SER A 209 -9.37 -12.95 16.03
N GLY A 210 -10.33 -13.50 15.29
CA GLY A 210 -11.23 -14.52 15.79
C GLY A 210 -12.51 -14.00 16.45
N ARG A 211 -12.79 -12.70 16.34
CA ARG A 211 -13.94 -12.09 17.01
C ARG A 211 -15.27 -12.54 16.41
N ASP A 212 -16.11 -13.17 17.22
CA ASP A 212 -17.50 -13.41 16.90
C ASP A 212 -18.32 -12.13 17.09
N PHE A 213 -19.00 -11.66 16.02
CA PHE A 213 -19.80 -10.42 16.10
C PHE A 213 -21.10 -10.58 16.89
N ILE A 214 -21.57 -11.82 17.12
CA ILE A 214 -22.80 -12.12 17.83
C ILE A 214 -22.50 -12.30 19.33
N THR A 215 -21.61 -13.25 19.66
CA THR A 215 -21.27 -13.56 21.06
C THR A 215 -20.24 -12.61 21.66
N LYS A 216 -19.49 -11.88 20.83
CA LYS A 216 -18.37 -11.01 21.21
C LYS A 216 -17.16 -11.77 21.79
N GLU A 217 -17.14 -13.07 21.67
CA GLU A 217 -16.05 -13.93 22.10
C GLU A 217 -15.00 -14.10 21.00
N PHE A 218 -13.81 -14.55 21.38
CA PHE A 218 -12.75 -14.88 20.45
C PHE A 218 -12.69 -16.39 20.24
N ARG A 219 -12.62 -16.83 18.98
CA ARG A 219 -12.70 -18.24 18.58
C ARG A 219 -11.73 -18.55 17.46
N ASP A 220 -10.97 -19.63 17.60
CA ASP A 220 -9.98 -20.06 16.61
C ASP A 220 -10.61 -20.52 15.29
N ASP A 221 -11.82 -21.12 15.33
CA ASP A 221 -12.52 -21.51 14.11
C ASP A 221 -12.94 -20.31 13.25
N ILE A 222 -13.15 -19.14 13.85
CA ILE A 222 -13.39 -17.89 13.14
C ILE A 222 -12.10 -17.41 12.47
N VAL A 223 -10.96 -17.52 13.16
CA VAL A 223 -9.65 -17.17 12.57
C VAL A 223 -9.40 -18.01 11.33
N GLU A 224 -9.44 -19.35 11.47
CA GLU A 224 -9.19 -20.29 10.37
C GLU A 224 -10.12 -20.02 9.17
N ASN A 225 -11.42 -19.89 9.41
CA ASN A 225 -12.40 -19.62 8.37
C ASN A 225 -12.17 -18.24 7.71
N SER A 226 -11.75 -17.24 8.48
CA SER A 226 -11.50 -15.89 7.97
C SER A 226 -10.26 -15.84 7.07
N TYR A 227 -9.16 -16.47 7.48
CA TYR A 227 -7.98 -16.59 6.62
C TYR A 227 -8.27 -17.36 5.34
N LYS A 228 -9.02 -18.46 5.42
CA LYS A 228 -9.44 -19.24 4.24
C LYS A 228 -10.26 -18.38 3.26
N LYS A 229 -11.27 -17.66 3.76
CA LYS A 229 -12.08 -16.77 2.93
C LYS A 229 -11.26 -15.62 2.32
N LEU A 230 -10.33 -15.04 3.11
CA LEU A 230 -9.47 -13.98 2.61
C LEU A 230 -8.55 -14.49 1.48
N ASP A 231 -7.98 -15.68 1.64
CA ASP A 231 -7.20 -16.34 0.61
C ASP A 231 -8.00 -16.54 -0.69
N GLU A 232 -9.22 -17.06 -0.58
CA GLU A 232 -10.14 -17.22 -1.72
C GLU A 232 -10.45 -15.87 -2.39
N GLY A 233 -10.63 -14.81 -1.60
CA GLY A 233 -10.84 -13.45 -2.09
C GLY A 233 -9.64 -12.92 -2.86
N ILE A 234 -8.44 -13.07 -2.31
CA ILE A 234 -7.19 -12.68 -2.96
C ILE A 234 -7.00 -13.46 -4.27
N MET A 235 -7.22 -14.77 -4.26
CA MET A 235 -7.11 -15.61 -5.45
C MET A 235 -8.09 -15.21 -6.56
N ASN A 236 -9.31 -14.81 -6.21
CA ASN A 236 -10.28 -14.29 -7.19
C ASN A 236 -9.86 -12.93 -7.74
N PHE A 237 -9.30 -12.06 -6.90
CA PHE A 237 -8.83 -10.75 -7.30
C PHE A 237 -7.68 -10.84 -8.30
N ILE A 238 -6.63 -11.63 -7.99
CA ILE A 238 -5.40 -11.75 -8.81
C ILE A 238 -5.60 -12.59 -10.08
N ASN A 239 -6.77 -13.19 -10.25
CA ASN A 239 -7.06 -14.00 -11.42
C ASN A 239 -7.00 -13.15 -12.70
N LYS A 240 -6.05 -13.48 -13.59
CA LYS A 240 -5.83 -12.74 -14.84
C LYS A 240 -7.11 -12.52 -15.65
N TYR A 241 -7.91 -13.57 -15.80
CA TYR A 241 -9.14 -13.48 -16.59
C TYR A 241 -10.13 -12.52 -15.94
N ASN A 242 -10.39 -12.67 -14.64
CA ASN A 242 -11.31 -11.81 -13.91
C ASN A 242 -10.88 -10.33 -13.99
N PHE A 243 -9.62 -10.06 -13.68
CA PHE A 243 -9.06 -8.72 -13.68
C PHE A 243 -9.14 -8.08 -15.07
N SER A 244 -8.61 -8.76 -16.09
CA SER A 244 -8.62 -8.23 -17.47
C SER A 244 -10.04 -8.02 -18.01
N GLN A 245 -11.00 -8.93 -17.72
CA GLN A 245 -12.37 -8.76 -18.17
C GLN A 245 -13.08 -7.60 -17.46
N PHE A 246 -12.77 -7.38 -16.18
CA PHE A 246 -13.26 -6.20 -15.46
C PHE A 246 -12.70 -4.91 -16.06
N ILE A 247 -11.38 -4.82 -16.30
CA ILE A 247 -10.77 -3.66 -16.96
C ILE A 247 -11.39 -3.40 -18.33
N MET A 248 -11.63 -4.44 -19.13
CA MET A 248 -12.35 -4.30 -20.40
C MET A 248 -13.77 -3.76 -20.23
N ALA A 249 -14.46 -4.14 -19.15
CA ALA A 249 -15.79 -3.59 -18.85
C ALA A 249 -15.70 -2.08 -18.55
N ILE A 250 -14.73 -1.65 -17.74
CA ILE A 250 -14.53 -0.21 -17.42
C ILE A 250 -14.16 0.59 -18.68
N LYS A 251 -13.23 0.07 -19.51
CA LYS A 251 -12.90 0.67 -20.83
C LYS A 251 -14.14 0.78 -21.75
N GLY A 252 -14.94 -0.28 -21.78
CA GLY A 252 -16.18 -0.30 -22.57
C GLY A 252 -17.25 0.68 -22.08
N ALA A 253 -17.16 1.16 -20.84
CA ALA A 253 -17.99 2.26 -20.31
C ALA A 253 -17.45 3.66 -20.67
N GLY A 254 -16.34 3.75 -21.43
CA GLY A 254 -15.73 5.02 -21.85
C GLY A 254 -14.59 5.52 -20.95
N PHE A 255 -14.24 4.79 -19.90
CA PHE A 255 -13.14 5.16 -18.99
C PHE A 255 -11.83 4.52 -19.49
N VAL A 256 -11.18 5.20 -20.42
CA VAL A 256 -9.99 4.70 -21.14
C VAL A 256 -8.67 5.22 -20.57
N SER A 257 -8.71 6.01 -19.50
CA SER A 257 -7.54 6.55 -18.83
C SER A 257 -7.78 6.66 -17.33
N SER A 258 -6.76 6.40 -16.52
CA SER A 258 -6.79 6.56 -15.05
C SER A 258 -7.19 7.99 -14.62
N LYS A 259 -6.91 9.00 -15.44
CA LYS A 259 -7.31 10.40 -15.20
C LYS A 259 -8.83 10.62 -15.19
N LEU A 260 -9.58 9.71 -15.77
CA LEU A 260 -11.06 9.75 -15.77
C LEU A 260 -11.66 9.08 -14.52
N LEU A 261 -10.84 8.40 -13.74
CA LEU A 261 -11.25 7.65 -12.56
C LEU A 261 -11.14 8.54 -11.32
N ASN A 262 -12.24 9.17 -10.93
CA ASN A 262 -12.27 10.12 -9.81
C ASN A 262 -12.33 9.46 -8.43
N SER A 263 -12.58 8.14 -8.34
CA SER A 263 -12.76 7.43 -7.08
C SER A 263 -12.35 5.97 -7.19
N ARG A 264 -11.29 5.59 -6.48
CA ARG A 264 -10.87 4.19 -6.32
C ARG A 264 -11.96 3.35 -5.66
N MET A 265 -12.64 3.90 -4.66
CA MET A 265 -13.74 3.22 -3.96
C MET A 265 -14.86 2.77 -4.90
N THR A 266 -15.12 3.54 -5.95
CA THR A 266 -16.11 3.19 -6.97
C THR A 266 -15.64 2.00 -7.83
N LEU A 267 -14.33 1.95 -8.15
CA LEU A 267 -13.73 0.81 -8.85
C LEU A 267 -13.75 -0.45 -7.99
N ASP A 268 -13.34 -0.34 -6.72
CA ASP A 268 -13.31 -1.47 -5.78
C ASP A 268 -14.68 -2.13 -5.66
N PHE A 269 -15.73 -1.30 -5.48
CA PHE A 269 -17.08 -1.85 -5.38
C PHE A 269 -17.57 -2.45 -6.71
N ALA A 270 -17.26 -1.81 -7.84
CA ALA A 270 -17.62 -2.33 -9.14
C ALA A 270 -16.90 -3.66 -9.46
N TYR A 271 -15.64 -3.81 -9.04
CA TYR A 271 -14.91 -5.07 -9.18
C TYR A 271 -15.48 -6.15 -8.26
N THR A 272 -15.79 -5.79 -7.02
CA THR A 272 -16.49 -6.68 -6.09
C THR A 272 -17.80 -7.20 -6.70
N LEU A 273 -18.64 -6.30 -7.19
CA LEU A 273 -19.91 -6.66 -7.84
C LEU A 273 -19.67 -7.58 -9.04
N TYR A 274 -18.68 -7.27 -9.89
CA TYR A 274 -18.33 -8.10 -11.03
C TYR A 274 -17.97 -9.53 -10.59
N LEU A 275 -17.13 -9.70 -9.56
CA LEU A 275 -16.75 -11.00 -9.03
C LEU A 275 -17.94 -11.75 -8.40
N MET A 276 -18.86 -11.03 -7.75
CA MET A 276 -20.09 -11.61 -7.21
C MET A 276 -20.98 -12.16 -8.30
N LEU A 277 -21.18 -11.39 -9.35
CA LEU A 277 -22.03 -11.78 -10.49
C LEU A 277 -21.47 -12.97 -11.26
N LEU A 278 -20.13 -13.14 -11.28
CA LEU A 278 -19.50 -14.34 -11.88
C LEU A 278 -19.87 -15.64 -11.16
N ASN A 279 -20.17 -15.56 -9.86
CA ASN A 279 -20.51 -16.70 -9.03
C ASN A 279 -22.02 -16.90 -8.88
N ASP A 280 -22.84 -16.06 -9.52
CA ASP A 280 -24.28 -16.16 -9.47
C ASP A 280 -24.80 -16.95 -10.68
N PRO A 281 -25.36 -18.16 -10.47
CA PRO A 281 -25.86 -19.00 -11.56
C PRO A 281 -27.10 -18.43 -12.26
N GLU A 282 -27.81 -17.48 -11.63
CA GLU A 282 -29.00 -16.88 -12.21
C GLU A 282 -28.65 -15.76 -13.21
N ILE A 283 -27.42 -15.25 -13.17
CA ILE A 283 -26.96 -14.16 -14.03
C ILE A 283 -26.25 -14.70 -15.27
N PRO A 284 -26.79 -14.48 -16.48
CA PRO A 284 -26.11 -14.88 -17.71
C PRO A 284 -24.77 -14.16 -17.89
N ASN A 285 -23.70 -14.90 -18.20
CA ASN A 285 -22.34 -14.36 -18.37
C ASN A 285 -22.28 -13.15 -19.32
N ALA A 286 -23.13 -13.12 -20.35
CA ALA A 286 -23.20 -12.01 -21.30
C ALA A 286 -23.69 -10.69 -20.66
N GLN A 287 -24.36 -10.76 -19.52
CA GLN A 287 -24.92 -9.57 -18.83
C GLN A 287 -24.00 -9.04 -17.72
N ILE A 288 -23.09 -9.85 -17.20
CA ILE A 288 -22.23 -9.51 -16.05
C ILE A 288 -21.49 -8.19 -16.28
N LYS A 289 -20.78 -8.10 -17.42
CA LYS A 289 -20.05 -6.86 -17.77
C LYS A 289 -20.98 -5.65 -17.83
N ARG A 290 -22.16 -5.79 -18.41
CA ARG A 290 -23.13 -4.71 -18.55
C ARG A 290 -23.65 -4.23 -17.18
N TYR A 291 -23.85 -5.13 -16.23
CA TYR A 291 -24.25 -4.77 -14.87
C TYR A 291 -23.15 -4.05 -14.13
N ALA A 292 -21.93 -4.56 -14.19
CA ALA A 292 -20.76 -3.90 -13.60
C ALA A 292 -20.53 -2.49 -14.20
N GLN A 293 -20.64 -2.35 -15.53
CA GLN A 293 -20.53 -1.05 -16.21
C GLN A 293 -21.62 -0.08 -15.75
N LYS A 294 -22.88 -0.51 -15.73
CA LYS A 294 -23.98 0.35 -15.28
C LYS A 294 -23.80 0.82 -13.85
N TRP A 295 -23.43 -0.10 -12.97
CA TRP A 295 -23.16 0.23 -11.58
C TRP A 295 -22.03 1.25 -11.46
N PHE A 296 -20.91 0.98 -12.11
CA PHE A 296 -19.75 1.86 -12.11
C PHE A 296 -20.09 3.27 -12.60
N VAL A 297 -20.76 3.40 -13.75
CA VAL A 297 -21.16 4.69 -14.31
C VAL A 297 -22.11 5.43 -13.37
N LEU A 298 -23.15 4.77 -12.87
CA LEU A 298 -24.13 5.40 -11.98
C LEU A 298 -23.51 5.86 -10.67
N THR A 299 -22.67 5.03 -10.06
CA THR A 299 -22.02 5.37 -8.78
C THR A 299 -20.95 6.46 -8.94
N THR A 300 -20.29 6.54 -10.09
CA THR A 300 -19.38 7.64 -10.45
C THR A 300 -20.14 8.94 -10.62
N LEU A 301 -21.21 8.95 -11.41
CA LEU A 301 -22.02 10.15 -11.69
C LEU A 301 -22.73 10.69 -10.45
N THR A 302 -23.16 9.80 -9.55
CA THR A 302 -23.85 10.19 -8.31
C THR A 302 -22.92 10.42 -7.14
N SER A 303 -21.60 10.27 -7.35
CA SER A 303 -20.60 10.39 -6.27
C SER A 303 -20.92 9.54 -5.04
N ARG A 304 -21.45 8.32 -5.27
CA ARG A 304 -22.06 7.48 -4.24
C ARG A 304 -21.13 7.13 -3.08
N TYR A 305 -19.85 6.95 -3.34
CA TYR A 305 -18.85 6.56 -2.34
C TYR A 305 -17.96 7.73 -1.90
N ILE A 306 -18.50 8.97 -1.93
CA ILE A 306 -17.85 10.16 -1.35
C ILE A 306 -18.38 10.38 0.07
N GLY A 307 -17.49 10.78 0.98
CA GLY A 307 -17.82 11.12 2.37
C GLY A 307 -17.62 9.94 3.33
N SER A 308 -18.49 8.95 3.34
CA SER A 308 -18.37 7.75 4.20
C SER A 308 -18.41 6.47 3.36
N PRO A 309 -17.36 6.20 2.56
CA PRO A 309 -17.38 5.15 1.54
C PRO A 309 -17.66 3.77 2.11
N GLU A 310 -16.98 3.36 3.17
CA GLU A 310 -17.14 2.03 3.76
C GLU A 310 -18.55 1.81 4.33
N THR A 311 -19.15 2.83 4.93
CA THR A 311 -20.53 2.74 5.43
C THR A 311 -21.53 2.57 4.30
N GLN A 312 -21.30 3.29 3.19
CA GLN A 312 -22.17 3.19 2.02
C GLN A 312 -21.99 1.84 1.30
N MET A 313 -20.74 1.37 1.18
CA MET A 313 -20.43 0.04 0.64
C MET A 313 -21.08 -1.07 1.49
N ASP A 314 -20.97 -0.99 2.82
CA ASP A 314 -21.58 -1.96 3.72
C ASP A 314 -23.12 -2.00 3.58
N ARG A 315 -23.73 -0.84 3.36
CA ARG A 315 -25.17 -0.74 3.07
C ARG A 315 -25.53 -1.38 1.74
N ASP A 316 -24.74 -1.12 0.69
CA ASP A 316 -24.97 -1.67 -0.63
C ASP A 316 -24.77 -3.19 -0.65
N MET A 317 -23.74 -3.70 0.07
CA MET A 317 -23.50 -5.12 0.21
C MET A 317 -24.64 -5.89 0.87
N ARG A 318 -25.43 -5.24 1.76
CA ARG A 318 -26.60 -5.85 2.38
C ARG A 318 -27.83 -5.87 1.47
N ASN A 319 -27.84 -5.04 0.43
CA ASN A 319 -28.97 -4.91 -0.49
C ASN A 319 -28.79 -5.70 -1.79
N ILE A 320 -27.61 -6.28 -1.99
CA ILE A 320 -27.27 -7.20 -3.09
C ILE A 320 -27.28 -8.65 -2.57
#